data_3ad644b39fbfbc31fc2823274af9d0ac
#
_entry.id   3ad644b39fbfbc31fc2823274af9d0ac
#
_cell.length_a   1.000
_cell.length_b   1.000
_cell.length_c   1.000
_cell.angle_alpha   90.00
_cell.angle_beta   90.00
_cell.angle_gamma   90.00
#
_symmetry.space_group_name_H-M   'P 1'
#
loop_
_entity.id
_entity.type
_entity.pdbx_description
1 polymer ?
#
loop_
_entity_poly.entity_id
_entity_poly.type
_entity_poly.pdbx_seq_one_letter_code
_entity_poly.pdbx_strand_id
1 'polypeptide(L)'
;MSDSAAHGVVQVGPEDRRRKIVVSELTVVQMRQVMLLNLWPGEDASPEELADYQLDNFLFTDCRLSDLALMAGLPREELDGCTGSELRKVLAKAKELNPDFFGALERMAAARSNS
;
A
#
# COMPACT_ATOMS: atom_id res chain seq x y z
N MET A 1 -16.99 -17.96 10.91
CA MET A 1 -16.52 -17.58 10.57
C MET A 1 -15.51 -17.69 10.19
N SER A 2 -15.28 -17.76 9.92
CA SER A 2 -14.22 -17.71 9.84
C SER A 2 -13.61 -16.82 9.14
N ASP A 3 -12.86 -16.24 9.41
CA ASP A 3 -12.07 -15.38 8.85
C ASP A 3 -11.06 -16.00 8.05
N SER A 4 -11.20 -15.95 6.78
CA SER A 4 -10.30 -16.60 5.86
C SER A 4 -9.06 -15.76 5.53
N ALA A 5 -9.04 -14.50 5.89
CA ALA A 5 -7.92 -13.62 5.55
C ALA A 5 -6.78 -13.76 6.57
N ALA A 6 -5.56 -13.84 6.07
CA ALA A 6 -4.38 -13.89 6.91
C ALA A 6 -4.03 -12.49 7.42
N HIS A 7 -3.40 -12.45 8.59
CA HIS A 7 -2.99 -11.20 9.22
C HIS A 7 -1.56 -11.31 9.71
N GLY A 8 -0.88 -10.19 9.77
CA GLY A 8 0.45 -10.09 10.36
C GLY A 8 0.60 -8.78 11.08
N VAL A 9 1.47 -8.73 12.09
CA VAL A 9 1.68 -7.53 12.89
C VAL A 9 3.08 -6.99 12.64
N VAL A 10 3.16 -5.69 12.39
CA VAL A 10 4.44 -5.00 12.22
C VAL A 10 4.52 -3.92 13.30
N GLN A 11 5.66 -3.84 13.98
CA GLN A 11 5.87 -2.79 14.97
C GLN A 11 6.68 -1.67 14.36
N VAL A 12 6.20 -0.44 14.52
CA VAL A 12 6.87 0.75 14.00
C VAL A 12 7.01 1.78 15.12
N GLY A 13 7.91 2.72 14.94
CA GLY A 13 8.13 3.79 15.88
C GLY A 13 9.29 3.53 16.82
N PRO A 14 9.69 4.53 17.61
CA PRO A 14 10.82 4.40 18.53
C PRO A 14 10.48 3.42 19.66
N GLU A 15 11.53 2.91 20.29
CA GLU A 15 11.39 1.88 21.33
C GLU A 15 10.42 2.25 22.44
N ASP A 16 10.39 3.52 22.81
CA ASP A 16 9.54 3.97 23.90
C ASP A 16 8.11 4.27 23.47
N ARG A 17 7.83 4.24 22.15
CA ARG A 17 6.50 4.55 21.62
C ARG A 17 6.17 3.67 20.42
N ARG A 18 6.41 2.40 20.57
CA ARG A 18 6.08 1.46 19.51
C ARG A 18 4.59 1.33 19.32
N ARG A 19 4.17 1.29 18.08
CA ARG A 19 2.78 1.00 17.75
C ARG A 19 2.76 -0.20 16.82
N LYS A 20 1.64 -0.90 16.86
CA LYS A 20 1.45 -2.09 16.04
C LYS A 20 0.56 -1.74 14.87
N ILE A 21 0.99 -2.18 13.69
CA ILE A 21 0.17 -2.08 12.49
C ILE A 21 -0.20 -3.49 12.09
N VAL A 22 -1.49 -3.77 11.99
CA VAL A 22 -1.97 -5.08 11.57
C VAL A 22 -2.17 -5.05 10.07
N VAL A 23 -1.40 -5.86 9.36
CA VAL A 23 -1.48 -5.96 7.91
C VAL A 23 -2.32 -7.18 7.58
N SER A 24 -3.22 -7.05 6.63
CA SER A 24 -4.15 -8.11 6.27
C SER A 24 -4.01 -8.51 4.81
N GLU A 25 -4.38 -9.76 4.55
CA GLU A 25 -4.53 -10.23 3.19
C GLU A 25 -5.76 -9.58 2.57
N LEU A 26 -5.65 -9.16 1.31
CA LEU A 26 -6.74 -8.52 0.58
C LEU A 26 -7.70 -9.57 0.01
N THR A 27 -8.98 -9.27 0.07
CA THR A 27 -9.98 -10.03 -0.70
C THR A 27 -9.95 -9.53 -2.16
N VAL A 28 -10.56 -10.30 -3.05
CA VAL A 28 -10.64 -9.90 -4.47
C VAL A 28 -11.40 -8.58 -4.63
N VAL A 29 -12.43 -8.36 -3.82
CA VAL A 29 -13.17 -7.09 -3.85
C VAL A 29 -12.26 -5.93 -3.50
N GLN A 30 -11.43 -6.10 -2.48
CA GLN A 30 -10.48 -5.07 -2.07
C GLN A 30 -9.41 -4.85 -3.12
N MET A 31 -8.92 -5.91 -3.76
CA MET A 31 -7.95 -5.79 -4.85
C MET A 31 -8.52 -4.95 -5.99
N ARG A 32 -9.80 -5.17 -6.31
CA ARG A 32 -10.46 -4.40 -7.36
C ARG A 32 -10.58 -2.93 -6.96
N GLN A 33 -10.90 -2.66 -5.71
CA GLN A 33 -10.97 -1.29 -5.20
C GLN A 33 -9.64 -0.57 -5.31
N VAL A 34 -8.56 -1.27 -4.95
CA VAL A 34 -7.21 -0.72 -5.05
C VAL A 34 -6.90 -0.28 -6.47
N MET A 35 -7.26 -1.11 -7.45
CA MET A 35 -6.96 -0.81 -8.85
C MET A 35 -7.73 0.40 -9.37
N LEU A 36 -8.83 0.76 -8.72
CA LEU A 36 -9.63 1.91 -9.11
C LEU A 36 -9.17 3.23 -8.47
N LEU A 37 -8.25 3.17 -7.52
CA LEU A 37 -7.87 4.35 -6.73
C LEU A 37 -6.76 5.19 -7.34
N ASN A 38 -6.16 4.75 -8.43
CA ASN A 38 -5.01 5.44 -9.00
C ASN A 38 -5.41 6.40 -10.11
N LEU A 39 -6.01 7.51 -9.71
CA LEU A 39 -6.47 8.51 -10.66
C LEU A 39 -5.50 9.68 -10.72
N TRP A 40 -5.15 10.07 -11.94
CA TRP A 40 -4.34 11.26 -12.16
C TRP A 40 -5.13 12.48 -11.67
N PRO A 41 -4.53 13.37 -10.85
CA PRO A 41 -5.28 14.49 -10.25
C PRO A 41 -5.67 15.59 -11.23
N GLY A 42 -5.13 15.58 -12.43
CA GLY A 42 -5.51 16.57 -13.45
C GLY A 42 -4.51 17.71 -13.56
N GLU A 43 -4.69 18.52 -14.59
CA GLU A 43 -3.77 19.63 -14.85
C GLU A 43 -3.92 20.78 -13.84
N ASP A 44 -5.09 20.86 -13.23
CA ASP A 44 -5.37 21.92 -12.25
C ASP A 44 -5.01 21.51 -10.81
N ALA A 45 -4.32 20.41 -10.66
CA ALA A 45 -3.96 19.91 -9.33
C ALA A 45 -3.07 20.90 -8.60
N SER A 46 -3.29 21.05 -7.30
CA SER A 46 -2.42 21.88 -6.48
C SER A 46 -1.06 21.20 -6.31
N PRO A 47 -0.02 21.95 -5.92
CA PRO A 47 1.28 21.32 -5.64
C PRO A 47 1.19 20.20 -4.62
N GLU A 48 0.33 20.32 -3.61
CA GLU A 48 0.13 19.30 -2.59
C GLU A 48 -0.51 18.05 -3.17
N GLU A 49 -1.51 18.21 -4.02
CA GLU A 49 -2.17 17.09 -4.67
C GLU A 49 -1.22 16.34 -5.59
N LEU A 50 -0.39 17.08 -6.32
CA LEU A 50 0.59 16.47 -7.21
C LEU A 50 1.67 15.73 -6.43
N ALA A 51 2.15 16.33 -5.33
CA ALA A 51 3.14 15.68 -4.48
C ALA A 51 2.59 14.39 -3.88
N ASP A 52 1.32 14.41 -3.43
CA ASP A 52 0.66 13.22 -2.90
C ASP A 52 0.58 12.12 -3.95
N TYR A 53 0.20 12.47 -5.18
CA TYR A 53 0.11 11.50 -6.27
C TYR A 53 1.47 10.89 -6.57
N GLN A 54 2.51 11.72 -6.65
CA GLN A 54 3.86 11.27 -6.96
C GLN A 54 4.40 10.36 -5.86
N LEU A 55 4.22 10.76 -4.61
CA LEU A 55 4.68 9.95 -3.49
C LEU A 55 3.93 8.62 -3.45
N ASP A 56 2.62 8.68 -3.65
CA ASP A 56 1.79 7.48 -3.64
C ASP A 56 2.27 6.46 -4.67
N ASN A 57 2.66 6.92 -5.84
CA ASN A 57 3.00 6.04 -6.96
C ASN A 57 4.48 5.71 -7.09
N PHE A 58 5.37 6.55 -6.54
CA PHE A 58 6.79 6.40 -6.81
C PHE A 58 7.68 6.19 -5.60
N LEU A 59 7.15 6.26 -4.39
CA LEU A 59 7.97 6.00 -3.21
C LEU A 59 8.52 4.58 -3.22
N PHE A 60 7.67 3.62 -3.56
CA PHE A 60 8.08 2.23 -3.69
C PHE A 60 7.77 1.76 -5.11
N THR A 61 8.63 0.91 -5.64
CA THR A 61 8.45 0.40 -7.00
C THR A 61 7.32 -0.61 -7.10
N ASP A 62 6.98 -1.26 -6.01
CA ASP A 62 6.11 -2.42 -6.01
C ASP A 62 4.70 -2.15 -5.52
N CYS A 63 4.47 -1.00 -4.90
CA CYS A 63 3.22 -0.79 -4.18
C CYS A 63 2.98 0.69 -4.00
N ARG A 64 1.73 1.10 -4.12
CA ARG A 64 1.35 2.48 -3.83
C ARG A 64 1.07 2.62 -2.33
N LEU A 65 1.23 3.84 -1.81
CA LEU A 65 0.92 4.09 -0.40
C LEU A 65 -0.56 3.85 -0.10
N SER A 66 -1.44 4.18 -1.05
CA SER A 66 -2.87 3.91 -0.89
C SER A 66 -3.16 2.42 -0.73
N ASP A 67 -2.44 1.59 -1.49
CA ASP A 67 -2.57 0.14 -1.38
C ASP A 67 -2.12 -0.35 -0.02
N LEU A 68 -1.00 0.20 0.45
CA LEU A 68 -0.45 -0.16 1.75
C LEU A 68 -1.40 0.23 2.88
N ALA A 69 -2.00 1.41 2.80
CA ALA A 69 -2.97 1.88 3.77
C ALA A 69 -4.18 0.94 3.83
N LEU A 70 -4.65 0.48 2.68
CA LEU A 70 -5.77 -0.44 2.64
C LEU A 70 -5.43 -1.77 3.31
N MET A 71 -4.24 -2.31 3.02
CA MET A 71 -3.79 -3.56 3.64
C MET A 71 -3.60 -3.41 5.15
N ALA A 72 -3.20 -2.22 5.61
CA ALA A 72 -3.02 -1.94 7.02
C ALA A 72 -4.33 -1.55 7.72
N GLY A 73 -5.42 -1.38 6.96
CA GLY A 73 -6.70 -0.97 7.53
C GLY A 73 -6.67 0.40 8.16
N LEU A 74 -5.82 1.29 7.64
CA LEU A 74 -5.64 2.63 8.18
C LEU A 74 -5.97 3.67 7.12
N PRO A 75 -6.43 4.86 7.52
CA PRO A 75 -6.48 5.98 6.59
C PRO A 75 -5.07 6.31 6.12
N ARG A 76 -4.95 6.76 4.88
CA ARG A 76 -3.65 7.07 4.32
C ARG A 76 -2.88 8.09 5.17
N GLU A 77 -3.59 9.02 5.79
CA GLU A 77 -2.98 10.04 6.66
C GLU A 77 -2.20 9.44 7.83
N GLU A 78 -2.59 8.26 8.28
CA GLU A 78 -1.89 7.59 9.35
C GLU A 78 -0.49 7.13 8.94
N LEU A 79 -0.26 6.95 7.66
CA LEU A 79 1.05 6.59 7.14
C LEU A 79 2.00 7.78 7.06
N ASP A 80 1.45 9.00 7.07
CA ASP A 80 2.27 10.21 6.95
C ASP A 80 3.26 10.37 8.11
N GLY A 81 2.95 9.79 9.26
CA GLY A 81 3.84 9.84 10.40
C GLY A 81 4.93 8.78 10.41
N CYS A 82 4.93 7.89 9.43
CA CYS A 82 5.92 6.82 9.35
C CYS A 82 7.10 7.22 8.48
N THR A 83 8.27 6.69 8.80
CA THR A 83 9.44 6.87 7.93
C THR A 83 9.38 5.86 6.78
N GLY A 84 10.20 6.10 5.77
CA GLY A 84 10.30 5.14 4.66
C GLY A 84 10.74 3.76 5.12
N SER A 85 11.63 3.70 6.12
CA SER A 85 12.06 2.41 6.67
C SER A 85 10.92 1.67 7.33
N GLU A 86 10.10 2.39 8.08
CA GLU A 86 8.94 1.79 8.73
C GLU A 86 7.93 1.29 7.73
N LEU A 87 7.69 2.08 6.68
CA LEU A 87 6.76 1.68 5.61
C LEU A 87 7.30 0.47 4.85
N ARG A 88 8.62 0.34 4.70
CA ARG A 88 9.19 -0.85 4.07
C ARG A 88 8.92 -2.11 4.88
N LYS A 89 8.92 -2.01 6.21
CA LYS A 89 8.57 -3.15 7.06
C LYS A 89 7.12 -3.56 6.85
N VAL A 90 6.23 -2.57 6.75
CA VAL A 90 4.82 -2.83 6.47
C VAL A 90 4.67 -3.46 5.09
N LEU A 91 5.39 -2.93 4.11
CA LEU A 91 5.35 -3.47 2.75
C LEU A 91 5.85 -4.91 2.68
N ALA A 92 6.93 -5.22 3.40
CA ALA A 92 7.45 -6.59 3.44
C ALA A 92 6.40 -7.56 3.98
N LYS A 93 5.71 -7.16 5.04
CA LYS A 93 4.64 -8.00 5.58
C LYS A 93 3.46 -8.09 4.62
N ALA A 94 3.12 -7.01 3.95
CA ALA A 94 2.04 -7.00 2.96
C ALA A 94 2.34 -7.98 1.81
N LYS A 95 3.58 -7.99 1.33
CA LYS A 95 4.00 -8.92 0.26
C LYS A 95 3.91 -10.36 0.72
N GLU A 96 4.31 -10.63 1.96
CA GLU A 96 4.27 -11.96 2.52
C GLU A 96 2.83 -12.50 2.57
N LEU A 97 1.88 -11.62 2.90
CA LEU A 97 0.48 -12.01 3.05
C LEU A 97 -0.31 -11.95 1.75
N ASN A 98 0.18 -11.21 0.76
CA ASN A 98 -0.55 -10.97 -0.49
C ASN A 98 0.26 -11.30 -1.74
N PRO A 99 0.80 -12.53 -1.84
CA PRO A 99 1.64 -12.86 -3.00
C PRO A 99 0.87 -12.81 -4.33
N ASP A 100 -0.40 -13.16 -4.32
CA ASP A 100 -1.19 -13.17 -5.56
C ASP A 100 -1.45 -11.75 -6.07
N PHE A 101 -1.72 -10.81 -5.14
CA PHE A 101 -1.93 -9.43 -5.52
C PHE A 101 -0.66 -8.82 -6.11
N PHE A 102 0.47 -9.00 -5.44
CA PHE A 102 1.74 -8.46 -5.94
C PHE A 102 2.17 -9.13 -7.24
N GLY A 103 1.89 -10.42 -7.36
CA GLY A 103 2.13 -11.13 -8.61
C GLY A 103 1.31 -10.57 -9.77
N ALA A 104 0.06 -10.21 -9.50
CA ALA A 104 -0.79 -9.60 -10.51
C ALA A 104 -0.25 -8.24 -10.94
N LEU A 105 0.24 -7.44 -9.99
CA LEU A 105 0.82 -6.14 -10.31
C LEU A 105 2.04 -6.29 -11.21
N GLU A 106 2.89 -7.28 -10.93
CA GLU A 106 4.06 -7.54 -11.76
C GLU A 106 3.67 -7.94 -13.18
N ARG A 107 2.67 -8.80 -13.31
CA ARG A 107 2.20 -9.23 -14.63
C ARG A 107 1.59 -8.07 -15.42
N MET A 108 0.88 -7.18 -14.73
CA MET A 108 0.30 -6.00 -15.38
C MET A 108 1.38 -5.04 -15.85
N ALA A 109 2.43 -4.85 -15.05
CA ALA A 109 3.56 -4.01 -15.42
C ALA A 109 4.28 -4.59 -16.63
N ALA A 110 4.50 -5.91 -16.65
CA ALA A 110 5.14 -6.59 -17.78
C ALA A 110 4.31 -6.46 -19.05
N ALA A 111 2.99 -6.60 -18.93
CA ALA A 111 2.09 -6.47 -20.09
C ALA A 111 2.17 -5.06 -20.68
N ARG A 112 2.25 -4.04 -19.84
CA ARG A 112 2.39 -2.67 -20.32
C ARG A 112 3.72 -2.42 -20.99
N SER A 113 4.79 -3.02 -20.50
CA SER A 113 6.12 -2.86 -21.08
C SER A 113 6.23 -3.50 -22.44
N ASN A 114 5.42 -4.52 -22.71
CA ASN A 114 5.47 -5.25 -23.96
C ASN A 114 4.50 -4.75 -25.03
N SER A 115 3.77 -3.70 -24.75
CA SER A 115 2.79 -3.17 -25.69
C SER A 115 3.31 -2.01 -26.54
#